data_e5159fb17b6148979e67c86468b1e642
#
_entry.id   e5159fb17b6148979e67c86468b1e642
#
_cell.length_a   1.000
_cell.length_b   1.000
_cell.length_c   1.000
_cell.angle_alpha   90.00
_cell.angle_beta   90.00
_cell.angle_gamma   90.00
#
_symmetry.space_group_name_H-M   'P 1'
#
loop_
_entity.id
_entity.type
_entity.pdbx_description
1 polymer ?
#
loop_
_entity_poly.entity_id
_entity_poly.type
_entity_poly.pdbx_seq_one_letter_code
_entity_poly.pdbx_strand_id
1 'polypeptide(L)' 'MTIPDLIALANARLANLTAQRTSAASLGDAVRMAQLDTEIAETEATLAALRGLS' A
#
# COMPACT_ATOMS: atom_id res chain seq x y z
N MET A 1 -9.63 -1.26 18.44
CA MET A 1 -8.88 -0.56 17.39
C MET A 1 -9.76 0.56 16.82
N THR A 2 -9.23 1.76 16.68
CA THR A 2 -9.98 2.91 16.20
C THR A 2 -9.77 3.13 14.70
N ILE A 3 -10.57 3.99 14.09
CA ILE A 3 -10.37 4.37 12.68
C ILE A 3 -8.98 5.00 12.47
N PRO A 4 -8.51 5.95 13.31
CA PRO A 4 -7.13 6.46 13.16
C PRO A 4 -6.06 5.37 13.24
N ASP A 5 -6.25 4.36 14.09
CA ASP A 5 -5.31 3.23 14.18
C ASP A 5 -5.28 2.43 12.88
N LEU A 6 -6.43 2.19 12.27
CA LEU A 6 -6.52 1.49 10.99
C LEU A 6 -5.88 2.30 9.88
N ILE A 7 -6.07 3.61 9.86
CA ILE A 7 -5.41 4.51 8.90
C ILE A 7 -3.89 4.43 9.05
N ALA A 8 -3.40 4.45 10.28
CA ALA A 8 -1.95 4.35 10.54
C ALA A 8 -1.37 3.03 10.03
N LEU A 9 -2.08 1.91 10.25
CA LEU A 9 -1.67 0.60 9.75
C LEU A 9 -1.66 0.55 8.22
N ALA A 10 -2.68 1.10 7.59
CA ALA A 10 -2.76 1.13 6.13
C ALA A 10 -1.66 2.01 5.53
N ASN A 11 -1.34 3.15 6.15
CA ASN A 11 -0.23 4.00 5.74
C ASN A 11 1.11 3.29 5.85
N ALA A 12 1.34 2.56 6.94
CA ALA A 12 2.57 1.77 7.14
C ALA A 12 2.69 0.68 6.08
N ARG A 13 1.58 -0.01 5.76
CA ARG A 13 1.55 -1.01 4.70
C ARG A 13 1.88 -0.37 3.35
N LEU A 14 1.29 0.77 3.03
CA LEU A 14 1.55 1.48 1.78
C LEU A 14 3.04 1.84 1.63
N ALA A 15 3.64 2.38 2.68
CA ALA A 15 5.07 2.71 2.69
C ALA A 15 5.93 1.47 2.44
N ASN A 16 5.60 0.34 3.07
CA ASN A 16 6.32 -0.92 2.91
C ASN A 16 6.18 -1.44 1.47
N LEU A 17 4.97 -1.43 0.93
CA LEU A 17 4.71 -1.88 -0.45
C LEU A 17 5.46 -1.00 -1.46
N THR A 18 5.49 0.31 -1.24
CA THR A 18 6.22 1.25 -2.10
C THR A 18 7.72 0.95 -2.08
N ALA A 19 8.29 0.66 -0.91
CA ALA A 19 9.69 0.27 -0.78
C ALA A 19 9.99 -1.04 -1.51
N GLN A 20 9.11 -2.04 -1.39
CA GLN A 20 9.24 -3.30 -2.10
C GLN A 20 9.17 -3.09 -3.63
N ARG A 21 8.28 -2.20 -4.08
CA ARG A 21 8.18 -1.89 -5.51
C ARG A 21 9.46 -1.25 -6.04
N THR A 22 10.07 -0.35 -5.28
CA THR A 22 11.35 0.25 -5.64
C THR A 22 12.44 -0.82 -5.79
N SER A 23 12.49 -1.78 -4.85
CA SER A 23 13.44 -2.91 -4.92
C SER A 23 13.18 -3.78 -6.14
N ALA A 24 11.93 -4.11 -6.43
CA ALA A 24 11.55 -4.89 -7.60
C ALA A 24 11.94 -4.18 -8.90
N ALA A 25 11.75 -2.87 -8.96
CA ALA A 25 12.16 -2.06 -10.11
C ALA A 25 13.67 -2.11 -10.33
N SER A 26 14.45 -2.01 -9.25
CA SER A 26 15.91 -2.09 -9.31
C SER A 26 16.39 -3.45 -9.82
N LEU A 27 15.64 -4.52 -9.54
CA LEU A 27 15.97 -5.87 -10.00
C LEU A 27 15.40 -6.19 -11.38
N GLY A 28 14.59 -5.30 -11.95
CA GLY A 28 13.91 -5.55 -13.22
C GLY A 28 12.83 -6.62 -13.13
N ASP A 29 12.26 -6.84 -11.95
CA ASP A 29 11.24 -7.87 -11.72
C ASP A 29 9.84 -7.32 -12.08
N ALA A 30 9.49 -7.42 -13.36
CA ALA A 30 8.23 -6.88 -13.87
C ALA A 30 6.99 -7.57 -13.27
N VAL A 31 7.06 -8.87 -13.01
CA VAL A 31 5.94 -9.62 -12.41
C VAL A 31 5.69 -9.13 -10.99
N ARG A 32 6.75 -8.99 -10.19
CA ARG A 32 6.64 -8.51 -8.83
C ARG A 32 6.15 -7.06 -8.78
N MET A 33 6.62 -6.22 -9.69
CA MET A 33 6.15 -4.83 -9.80
C MET A 33 4.64 -4.77 -10.05
N ALA A 34 4.14 -5.59 -10.98
CA ALA A 34 2.70 -5.64 -11.28
C ALA A 34 1.88 -6.09 -10.07
N GLN A 35 2.35 -7.09 -9.33
CA GLN A 35 1.70 -7.56 -8.11
C GLN A 35 1.67 -6.47 -7.05
N LEU A 36 2.77 -5.77 -6.85
CA LEU A 36 2.87 -4.68 -5.88
C LEU A 36 1.99 -3.49 -6.28
N ASP A 37 1.91 -3.16 -7.56
CA ASP A 37 1.01 -2.10 -8.05
C ASP A 37 -0.44 -2.40 -7.70
N THR A 38 -0.87 -3.65 -7.82
CA THR A 38 -2.21 -4.08 -7.42
C THR A 38 -2.42 -3.91 -5.92
N GLU A 39 -1.48 -4.38 -5.11
CA GLU A 39 -1.55 -4.27 -3.64
C GLU A 39 -1.54 -2.81 -3.18
N ILE A 40 -0.74 -1.97 -3.83
CA ILE A 40 -0.71 -0.52 -3.55
C ILE A 40 -2.06 0.10 -3.85
N ALA A 41 -2.66 -0.20 -5.00
CA ALA A 41 -3.96 0.34 -5.38
C ALA A 41 -5.05 -0.09 -4.39
N GLU A 42 -5.04 -1.34 -3.94
CA GLU A 42 -5.98 -1.86 -2.95
C GLU A 42 -5.80 -1.14 -1.60
N THR A 43 -4.56 -0.91 -1.19
CA THR A 43 -4.25 -0.22 0.06
C THR A 43 -4.69 1.24 0.00
N GLU A 44 -4.48 1.91 -1.11
CA GLU A 44 -4.95 3.29 -1.33
C GLU A 44 -6.47 3.38 -1.30
N ALA A 45 -7.18 2.40 -1.88
CA ALA A 45 -8.63 2.32 -1.82
C ALA A 45 -9.12 2.13 -0.38
N THR A 46 -8.44 1.28 0.39
CA THR A 46 -8.74 1.07 1.81
C THR A 46 -8.55 2.37 2.61
N LEU A 47 -7.46 3.08 2.35
CA LEU A 47 -7.19 4.37 2.99
C LEU A 47 -8.28 5.40 2.68
N ALA A 48 -8.71 5.49 1.42
CA ALA A 48 -9.77 6.41 1.02
C ALA A 48 -11.08 6.08 1.74
N ALA A 49 -11.43 4.79 1.85
CA ALA A 49 -12.62 4.35 2.56
C ALA A 49 -12.54 4.69 4.05
N LEU A 50 -11.39 4.45 4.70
CA LEU A 50 -11.18 4.75 6.11
C LEU A 50 -11.28 6.26 6.40
N ARG A 51 -10.71 7.08 5.53
CA ARG A 51 -10.79 8.54 5.66
C ARG A 51 -12.22 9.04 5.53
N GLY A 52 -13.04 8.38 4.71
CA GLY A 52 -14.46 8.67 4.60
C GLY A 52 -15.26 8.36 5.86
N LEU A 53 -14.73 7.50 6.73
CA LEU A 53 -15.36 7.13 7.99
C LEU A 53 -14.90 7.98 9.18
N SER A 54 -13.87 8.77 8.99
CA SER A 54 -13.28 9.56 10.10
C SER A 54 -13.86 10.96 10.22
#